data_979be7bd85412796aa311a5cdeec3e4e
#
_entry.id   979be7bd85412796aa311a5cdeec3e4e
#
_cell.length_a   1.000
_cell.length_b   1.000
_cell.length_c   1.000
_cell.angle_alpha   90.00
_cell.angle_beta   90.00
_cell.angle_gamma   90.00
#
_symmetry.space_group_name_H-M   'P 1'
#
loop_
_entity.id
_entity.type
_entity.pdbx_description
1 polymer ?
#
loop_
_entity_poly.entity_id
_entity_poly.type
_entity_poly.pdbx_seq_one_letter_code
_entity_poly.pdbx_strand_id
1 'polypeptide(L)'
;NDEGVVFTFNKEFSYVYPMNAAGVKGIEGTITVELGGMLRLLPQDNMSTKTVGNAQGFRSVKYSVYGKYPYGVEQDSLLVRWRLQIPKDKKKNYNRGQKVLPENPLVFYVEQSFPDRWFPYIVKAVRYWNKVFEGIGYKDALLVRKLENDVSSVTPKALIAYDLSDPVVANNLIFHPATGEILHCRINIGHGLWKEERERYYLLNGLDDNGSFIDFDSQKMAGELLCRVLSEEIGQVLGLQTIESKSAKEDL
;
A
#
# COMPACT_ATOMS: atom_id res chain seq x y z
N ASN A 1 17.74 -17.28 7.37
CA ASN A 1 16.43 -17.44 8.00
C ASN A 1 15.47 -18.05 6.98
N ASP A 2 15.06 -19.29 7.27
CA ASP A 2 14.33 -20.18 6.35
C ASP A 2 12.85 -19.84 6.18
N GLU A 3 12.51 -18.55 6.12
CA GLU A 3 11.12 -18.11 6.04
C GLU A 3 10.57 -18.04 4.60
N GLY A 4 11.40 -18.23 3.59
CA GLY A 4 10.95 -18.18 2.20
C GLY A 4 12.02 -18.46 1.17
N VAL A 5 11.56 -18.72 -0.05
CA VAL A 5 12.39 -18.95 -1.23
C VAL A 5 12.05 -17.90 -2.27
N VAL A 6 13.06 -17.19 -2.76
CA VAL A 6 12.96 -16.29 -3.91
C VAL A 6 13.48 -17.06 -5.12
N PHE A 7 12.77 -17.00 -6.23
CA PHE A 7 13.19 -17.62 -7.48
C PHE A 7 12.98 -16.65 -8.64
N THR A 8 13.85 -16.74 -9.62
CA THR A 8 13.71 -16.03 -10.89
C THR A 8 13.79 -17.04 -12.02
N PHE A 9 13.07 -16.77 -13.09
CA PHE A 9 13.15 -17.56 -14.33
C PHE A 9 12.94 -16.66 -15.52
N ASN A 10 13.60 -16.99 -16.62
CA ASN A 10 13.45 -16.30 -17.89
C ASN A 10 12.37 -17.00 -18.71
N LYS A 11 11.46 -16.23 -19.27
CA LYS A 11 10.42 -16.72 -20.19
C LYS A 11 10.49 -15.95 -21.50
N GLU A 12 10.52 -16.68 -22.59
CA GLU A 12 10.44 -16.12 -23.92
C GLU A 12 8.98 -16.04 -24.39
N PHE A 13 8.63 -14.89 -24.92
CA PHE A 13 7.34 -14.64 -25.55
C PHE A 13 7.57 -14.27 -27.01
N SER A 14 6.91 -14.99 -27.92
CA SER A 14 6.85 -14.59 -29.32
C SER A 14 5.70 -13.60 -29.52
N TYR A 15 5.94 -12.56 -30.27
CA TYR A 15 4.90 -11.59 -30.62
C TYR A 15 4.86 -11.36 -32.12
N VAL A 16 3.66 -11.10 -32.61
CA VAL A 16 3.41 -10.66 -33.99
C VAL A 16 2.68 -9.33 -33.91
N TYR A 17 3.31 -8.28 -34.41
CA TYR A 17 2.67 -6.98 -34.51
C TYR A 17 2.04 -6.85 -35.91
N PRO A 18 0.71 -6.95 -36.06
CA PRO A 18 0.06 -6.84 -37.35
C PRO A 18 0.14 -5.37 -37.83
N MET A 19 0.80 -5.15 -38.97
CA MET A 19 0.71 -3.85 -39.63
C MET A 19 -0.50 -3.87 -40.56
N ASN A 20 -1.51 -3.03 -40.29
CA ASN A 20 -2.77 -2.96 -41.03
C ASN A 20 -2.65 -2.22 -42.39
N ALA A 21 -1.46 -2.17 -43.00
CA ALA A 21 -1.28 -1.58 -44.31
C ALA A 21 -1.15 -2.69 -45.36
N ALA A 22 -1.90 -2.57 -46.44
CA ALA A 22 -1.89 -3.54 -47.54
C ALA A 22 -0.47 -3.76 -48.06
N GLY A 23 0.04 -4.99 -47.96
CA GLY A 23 1.33 -5.41 -48.47
C GLY A 23 2.52 -5.30 -47.51
N VAL A 24 2.34 -4.89 -46.28
CA VAL A 24 3.41 -4.85 -45.28
C VAL A 24 3.34 -6.08 -44.38
N LYS A 25 4.42 -6.90 -44.36
CA LYS A 25 4.53 -8.02 -43.41
C LYS A 25 4.56 -7.47 -41.97
N GLY A 26 3.81 -8.09 -41.09
CA GLY A 26 3.88 -7.80 -39.66
C GLY A 26 5.29 -8.04 -39.11
N ILE A 27 5.63 -7.32 -38.07
CA ILE A 27 6.90 -7.50 -37.33
C ILE A 27 6.72 -8.67 -36.37
N GLU A 28 7.53 -9.70 -36.57
CA GLU A 28 7.62 -10.84 -35.63
C GLU A 28 8.90 -10.72 -34.80
N GLY A 29 8.80 -11.05 -33.54
CA GLY A 29 9.98 -11.03 -32.68
C GLY A 29 9.76 -11.86 -31.42
N THR A 30 10.84 -12.04 -30.68
CA THR A 30 10.83 -12.66 -29.35
C THR A 30 11.30 -11.67 -28.30
N ILE A 31 10.64 -11.66 -27.17
CA ILE A 31 11.05 -10.90 -25.98
C ILE A 31 11.32 -11.89 -24.86
N THR A 32 12.51 -11.81 -24.27
CA THR A 32 12.83 -12.55 -23.05
C THR A 32 12.51 -11.68 -21.84
N VAL A 33 11.64 -12.16 -20.99
CA VAL A 33 11.23 -11.47 -19.75
C VAL A 33 11.73 -12.30 -18.58
N GLU A 34 12.46 -11.64 -17.67
CA GLU A 34 12.79 -12.21 -16.37
C GLU A 34 11.60 -12.04 -15.42
N LEU A 35 11.09 -13.15 -14.91
CA LEU A 35 9.99 -13.18 -13.95
C LEU A 35 10.52 -13.63 -12.60
N GLY A 36 10.21 -12.86 -11.55
CA GLY A 36 10.54 -13.20 -10.18
C GLY A 36 9.31 -13.61 -9.38
N GLY A 37 9.51 -14.54 -8.46
CA GLY A 37 8.50 -14.94 -7.50
C GLY A 37 9.10 -15.25 -6.15
N MET A 38 8.26 -15.19 -5.12
CA MET A 38 8.66 -15.53 -3.76
C MET A 38 7.61 -16.43 -3.13
N LEU A 39 8.07 -17.52 -2.55
CA LEU A 39 7.28 -18.37 -1.66
C LEU A 39 7.71 -18.08 -0.23
N ARG A 40 6.77 -17.73 0.62
CA ARG A 40 7.02 -17.45 2.03
C ARG A 40 6.20 -18.37 2.91
N LEU A 41 6.83 -18.92 3.95
CA LEU A 41 6.12 -19.67 4.97
C LEU A 41 5.17 -18.75 5.74
N LEU A 42 3.96 -19.22 5.96
CA LEU A 42 3.02 -18.51 6.81
C LEU A 42 3.47 -18.57 8.27
N PRO A 43 3.23 -17.52 9.07
CA PRO A 43 3.55 -17.52 10.50
C PRO A 43 2.87 -18.71 11.20
N GLN A 44 3.63 -19.44 12.02
CA GLN A 44 3.07 -20.55 12.83
C GLN A 44 2.19 -20.01 13.98
N ASP A 45 2.55 -18.84 14.54
CA ASP A 45 1.75 -18.13 15.54
C ASP A 45 0.70 -17.29 14.83
N ASN A 46 -0.51 -17.82 14.73
CA ASN A 46 -1.61 -17.18 14.05
C ASN A 46 -2.20 -16.03 14.87
N MET A 47 -2.34 -14.88 14.21
CA MET A 47 -3.10 -13.76 14.77
C MET A 47 -4.58 -14.16 14.95
N SER A 48 -5.22 -13.72 16.05
CA SER A 48 -6.65 -13.95 16.25
C SER A 48 -7.47 -13.35 15.11
N THR A 49 -8.37 -14.14 14.54
CA THR A 49 -9.32 -13.68 13.51
C THR A 49 -10.28 -12.64 14.09
N LYS A 50 -10.65 -11.67 13.27
CA LYS A 50 -11.76 -10.76 13.55
C LYS A 50 -12.73 -10.81 12.39
N THR A 51 -13.93 -11.27 12.65
CA THR A 51 -15.05 -11.23 11.70
C THR A 51 -15.85 -9.96 11.93
N VAL A 52 -16.30 -9.33 10.87
CA VAL A 52 -17.05 -8.08 10.93
C VAL A 52 -18.22 -8.18 9.98
N GLY A 53 -19.45 -8.15 10.50
CA GLY A 53 -20.67 -8.27 9.70
C GLY A 53 -20.88 -7.10 8.74
N ASN A 54 -20.41 -5.90 9.06
CA ASN A 54 -20.40 -4.73 8.19
C ASN A 54 -19.15 -3.90 8.46
N ALA A 55 -18.11 -4.09 7.64
CA ALA A 55 -16.80 -3.46 7.80
C ALA A 55 -16.71 -2.14 7.05
N GLN A 56 -17.64 -1.21 7.25
CA GLN A 56 -17.54 0.11 6.62
C GLN A 56 -16.23 0.79 7.02
N GLY A 57 -15.48 1.24 6.00
CA GLY A 57 -14.20 1.92 6.20
C GLY A 57 -12.99 1.01 6.47
N PHE A 58 -13.18 -0.32 6.53
CA PHE A 58 -12.10 -1.28 6.71
C PHE A 58 -12.04 -2.31 5.58
N ARG A 59 -10.82 -2.67 5.19
CA ARG A 59 -10.60 -3.72 4.20
C ARG A 59 -11.00 -5.06 4.80
N SER A 60 -11.90 -5.76 4.15
CA SER A 60 -12.34 -7.09 4.54
C SER A 60 -12.39 -8.02 3.34
N VAL A 61 -12.25 -9.31 3.60
CA VAL A 61 -12.37 -10.36 2.60
C VAL A 61 -13.55 -11.22 2.96
N LYS A 62 -14.48 -11.34 2.03
CA LYS A 62 -15.64 -12.22 2.18
C LYS A 62 -15.22 -13.67 1.94
N TYR A 63 -15.70 -14.56 2.75
CA TYR A 63 -15.49 -16.01 2.59
C TYR A 63 -16.79 -16.75 2.86
N SER A 64 -16.90 -17.94 2.27
CA SER A 64 -18.07 -18.79 2.39
C SER A 64 -17.86 -19.83 3.48
N VAL A 65 -18.79 -19.94 4.40
CA VAL A 65 -18.80 -20.94 5.48
C VAL A 65 -19.74 -22.07 5.07
N TYR A 66 -19.15 -23.26 4.88
CA TYR A 66 -19.87 -24.49 4.54
C TYR A 66 -20.07 -25.33 5.80
N GLY A 67 -21.18 -26.04 5.86
CA GLY A 67 -21.42 -27.05 6.90
C GLY A 67 -22.03 -26.53 8.20
N LYS A 68 -22.32 -25.25 8.34
CA LYS A 68 -23.09 -24.72 9.46
C LYS A 68 -24.58 -25.08 9.35
N TYR A 69 -25.07 -25.13 8.11
CA TYR A 69 -26.41 -25.60 7.77
C TYR A 69 -26.34 -26.67 6.68
N PRO A 70 -27.22 -27.71 6.70
CA PRO A 70 -27.17 -28.77 5.71
C PRO A 70 -27.44 -28.30 4.27
N TYR A 71 -28.11 -27.18 4.09
CA TYR A 71 -28.60 -26.71 2.78
C TYR A 71 -28.24 -25.25 2.45
N GLY A 72 -27.32 -24.65 3.20
CA GLY A 72 -27.00 -23.25 2.99
C GLY A 72 -25.51 -22.94 3.11
N VAL A 73 -25.09 -21.87 2.43
CA VAL A 73 -23.77 -21.30 2.53
C VAL A 73 -23.91 -19.91 3.17
N GLU A 74 -23.29 -19.72 4.33
CA GLU A 74 -23.23 -18.39 4.94
C GLU A 74 -22.03 -17.61 4.38
N GLN A 75 -22.21 -16.31 4.28
CA GLN A 75 -21.12 -15.39 3.96
C GLN A 75 -20.67 -14.69 5.24
N ASP A 76 -19.38 -14.74 5.51
CA ASP A 76 -18.77 -13.97 6.59
C ASP A 76 -17.62 -13.12 6.05
N SER A 77 -17.20 -12.11 6.80
CA SER A 77 -16.16 -11.17 6.37
C SER A 77 -15.01 -11.15 7.36
N LEU A 78 -13.81 -11.42 6.87
CA LEU A 78 -12.58 -11.39 7.62
C LEU A 78 -11.92 -10.02 7.52
N LEU A 79 -11.62 -9.37 8.64
CA LEU A 79 -10.94 -8.09 8.69
C LEU A 79 -9.45 -8.24 8.33
N VAL A 80 -8.99 -7.45 7.36
CA VAL A 80 -7.58 -7.41 6.95
C VAL A 80 -6.86 -6.32 7.74
N ARG A 81 -5.83 -6.68 8.52
CA ARG A 81 -5.14 -5.75 9.42
C ARG A 81 -3.71 -6.17 9.76
N TRP A 82 -2.89 -5.21 10.16
CA TRP A 82 -1.56 -5.47 10.71
C TRP A 82 -1.61 -6.02 12.14
N ARG A 83 -0.60 -6.81 12.49
CA ARG A 83 -0.36 -7.27 13.85
C ARG A 83 0.41 -6.21 14.64
N LEU A 84 -0.30 -5.26 15.23
CA LEU A 84 0.26 -4.27 16.15
C LEU A 84 -0.14 -4.65 17.59
N GLN A 85 0.74 -5.39 18.25
CA GLN A 85 0.50 -5.87 19.61
C GLN A 85 1.16 -4.96 20.64
N ILE A 86 0.52 -4.82 21.81
CA ILE A 86 1.10 -4.12 22.94
C ILE A 86 1.91 -5.14 23.74
N PRO A 87 3.19 -4.84 24.09
CA PRO A 87 4.02 -5.70 24.91
C PRO A 87 3.31 -6.05 26.23
N LYS A 88 3.42 -7.30 26.65
CA LYS A 88 2.71 -7.80 27.86
C LYS A 88 3.07 -7.00 29.10
N ASP A 89 4.32 -6.61 29.27
CA ASP A 89 4.84 -5.79 30.37
C ASP A 89 4.28 -4.36 30.36
N LYS A 90 3.93 -3.81 29.20
CA LYS A 90 3.40 -2.44 29.02
C LYS A 90 1.88 -2.36 28.99
N LYS A 91 1.17 -3.49 28.99
CA LYS A 91 -0.29 -3.53 28.92
C LYS A 91 -0.95 -2.74 30.07
N LYS A 92 -0.33 -2.74 31.27
CA LYS A 92 -0.79 -1.98 32.43
C LYS A 92 -0.70 -0.46 32.21
N ASN A 93 0.37 0.00 31.56
CA ASN A 93 0.59 1.40 31.24
C ASN A 93 -0.40 1.87 30.15
N TYR A 94 -0.58 1.05 29.11
CA TYR A 94 -1.56 1.30 28.06
C TYR A 94 -2.99 1.46 28.62
N ASN A 95 -3.41 0.56 29.51
CA ASN A 95 -4.74 0.62 30.12
C ASN A 95 -4.92 1.87 31.03
N ARG A 96 -3.82 2.51 31.44
CA ARG A 96 -3.83 3.79 32.16
C ARG A 96 -3.79 5.01 31.24
N GLY A 97 -3.92 4.82 29.93
CA GLY A 97 -3.88 5.89 28.93
C GLY A 97 -2.48 6.39 28.57
N GLN A 98 -1.42 5.69 29.00
CA GLN A 98 -0.05 6.04 28.59
C GLN A 98 0.24 5.51 27.19
N LYS A 99 0.90 6.33 26.37
CA LYS A 99 1.35 5.91 25.05
C LYS A 99 2.46 4.88 25.16
N VAL A 100 2.35 3.76 24.45
CA VAL A 100 3.31 2.65 24.47
C VAL A 100 3.79 2.31 23.06
N LEU A 101 5.06 1.95 22.96
CA LEU A 101 5.64 1.41 21.74
C LEU A 101 5.04 0.02 21.47
N PRO A 102 4.56 -0.29 20.27
CA PRO A 102 4.14 -1.65 19.93
C PRO A 102 5.32 -2.62 19.99
N GLU A 103 5.04 -3.90 20.21
CA GLU A 103 6.06 -4.96 20.25
C GLU A 103 6.87 -5.03 18.95
N ASN A 104 6.17 -4.90 17.83
CA ASN A 104 6.75 -4.87 16.49
C ASN A 104 6.19 -3.67 15.72
N PRO A 105 6.86 -2.50 15.75
CA PRO A 105 6.49 -1.37 14.92
C PRO A 105 6.52 -1.73 13.44
N LEU A 106 5.61 -1.19 12.66
CA LEU A 106 5.62 -1.37 11.21
C LEU A 106 6.66 -0.44 10.58
N VAL A 107 7.68 -1.00 9.94
CA VAL A 107 8.74 -0.25 9.27
C VAL A 107 8.46 -0.19 7.78
N PHE A 108 8.26 1.01 7.25
CA PHE A 108 8.23 1.28 5.83
C PHE A 108 9.66 1.46 5.31
N TYR A 109 10.09 0.59 4.44
CA TYR A 109 11.38 0.70 3.76
C TYR A 109 11.20 1.45 2.44
N VAL A 110 12.06 2.42 2.21
CA VAL A 110 12.09 3.18 0.96
C VAL A 110 13.18 2.61 0.07
N GLU A 111 12.81 2.18 -1.12
CA GLU A 111 13.73 1.60 -2.10
C GLU A 111 14.78 2.63 -2.54
N GLN A 112 15.99 2.17 -2.88
CA GLN A 112 17.09 3.07 -3.28
C GLN A 112 16.85 3.81 -4.59
N SER A 113 16.03 3.25 -5.48
CA SER A 113 15.58 3.90 -6.70
C SER A 113 14.79 5.18 -6.44
N PHE A 114 14.26 5.34 -5.22
CA PHE A 114 13.48 6.52 -4.84
C PHE A 114 14.41 7.73 -4.65
N PRO A 115 14.22 8.84 -5.41
CA PRO A 115 15.11 10.00 -5.30
C PRO A 115 15.12 10.61 -3.89
N ASP A 116 16.32 10.86 -3.36
CA ASP A 116 16.55 11.34 -1.98
C ASP A 116 15.80 12.61 -1.63
N ARG A 117 15.60 13.50 -2.59
CA ARG A 117 14.87 14.76 -2.41
C ARG A 117 13.43 14.58 -1.90
N TRP A 118 12.83 13.41 -2.14
CA TRP A 118 11.47 13.09 -1.73
C TRP A 118 11.39 12.44 -0.34
N PHE A 119 12.49 11.92 0.17
CA PHE A 119 12.53 11.22 1.45
C PHE A 119 11.92 12.00 2.63
N PRO A 120 12.17 13.33 2.80
CA PRO A 120 11.54 14.10 3.87
C PRO A 120 10.00 14.11 3.81
N TYR A 121 9.43 14.11 2.62
CA TYR A 121 7.98 14.09 2.41
C TYR A 121 7.36 12.72 2.70
N ILE A 122 8.10 11.64 2.40
CA ILE A 122 7.72 10.27 2.80
C ILE A 122 7.68 10.17 4.33
N VAL A 123 8.71 10.65 5.01
CA VAL A 123 8.75 10.70 6.48
C VAL A 123 7.58 11.51 7.04
N LYS A 124 7.25 12.63 6.40
CA LYS A 124 6.12 13.49 6.79
C LYS A 124 4.78 12.74 6.68
N ALA A 125 4.55 12.01 5.59
CA ALA A 125 3.33 11.21 5.38
C ALA A 125 3.15 10.15 6.49
N VAL A 126 4.21 9.41 6.83
CA VAL A 126 4.17 8.41 7.91
C VAL A 126 3.95 9.07 9.28
N ARG A 127 4.51 10.25 9.53
CA ARG A 127 4.29 10.99 10.77
C ARG A 127 2.84 11.42 10.97
N TYR A 128 2.09 11.71 9.92
CA TYR A 128 0.66 11.99 10.04
C TYR A 128 -0.09 10.79 10.61
N TRP A 129 0.22 9.58 10.14
CA TRP A 129 -0.39 8.37 10.67
C TRP A 129 0.05 8.06 12.10
N ASN A 130 1.30 8.34 12.47
CA ASN A 130 1.72 8.21 13.87
C ASN A 130 0.89 9.07 14.81
N LYS A 131 0.48 10.29 14.42
CA LYS A 131 -0.43 11.12 15.22
C LYS A 131 -1.78 10.43 15.44
N VAL A 132 -2.31 9.74 14.41
CA VAL A 132 -3.55 8.96 14.54
C VAL A 132 -3.35 7.80 15.52
N PHE A 133 -2.24 7.06 15.39
CA PHE A 133 -1.90 5.97 16.30
C PHE A 133 -1.67 6.45 17.73
N GLU A 134 -1.12 7.64 17.92
CA GLU A 134 -0.99 8.25 19.25
C GLU A 134 -2.34 8.53 19.91
N GLY A 135 -3.35 8.88 19.12
CA GLY A 135 -4.73 9.07 19.60
C GLY A 135 -5.35 7.81 20.21
N ILE A 136 -4.88 6.64 19.79
CA ILE A 136 -5.32 5.34 20.30
C ILE A 136 -4.29 4.67 21.24
N GLY A 137 -3.30 5.42 21.72
CA GLY A 137 -2.37 5.00 22.77
C GLY A 137 -1.08 4.33 22.28
N TYR A 138 -0.78 4.34 20.99
CA TYR A 138 0.52 3.89 20.48
C TYR A 138 1.51 5.06 20.39
N LYS A 139 2.79 4.76 20.59
CA LYS A 139 3.91 5.66 20.34
C LYS A 139 4.76 5.03 19.24
N ASP A 140 5.12 5.82 18.21
CA ASP A 140 6.01 5.39 17.12
C ASP A 140 5.59 4.03 16.52
N ALA A 141 4.29 3.89 16.20
CA ALA A 141 3.74 2.66 15.63
C ALA A 141 4.28 2.38 14.22
N LEU A 142 4.58 3.45 13.48
CA LEU A 142 5.11 3.40 12.12
C LEU A 142 6.49 4.05 12.07
N LEU A 143 7.44 3.40 11.42
CA LEU A 143 8.80 3.89 11.21
C LEU A 143 9.13 3.96 9.71
N VAL A 144 10.09 4.79 9.33
CA VAL A 144 10.60 4.87 7.95
C VAL A 144 12.10 4.64 7.96
N ARG A 145 12.59 3.82 7.04
CA ARG A 145 14.02 3.56 6.82
C ARG A 145 14.31 3.49 5.33
N LYS A 146 15.50 3.87 4.92
CA LYS A 146 16.01 3.56 3.58
C LYS A 146 16.38 2.07 3.53
N LEU A 147 16.08 1.44 2.39
CA LEU A 147 16.51 0.07 2.14
C LEU A 147 17.99 0.10 1.75
N GLU A 148 18.83 -0.60 2.51
CA GLU A 148 20.25 -0.76 2.20
C GLU A 148 20.46 -1.96 1.28
N ASN A 149 21.50 -1.92 0.43
CA ASN A 149 21.76 -2.94 -0.61
C ASN A 149 21.98 -4.37 -0.08
N ASP A 150 22.27 -4.51 1.20
CA ASP A 150 22.67 -5.79 1.79
C ASP A 150 21.49 -6.61 2.37
N VAL A 151 20.26 -6.13 2.20
CA VAL A 151 19.07 -6.83 2.70
C VAL A 151 18.51 -7.83 1.67
N SER A 152 19.38 -8.48 0.90
CA SER A 152 18.98 -9.53 -0.06
C SER A 152 18.34 -10.76 0.58
N SER A 153 18.45 -10.91 1.90
CA SER A 153 17.93 -12.08 2.63
C SER A 153 16.58 -11.87 3.32
N VAL A 154 16.08 -10.64 3.44
CA VAL A 154 14.82 -10.36 4.15
C VAL A 154 13.95 -9.43 3.32
N THR A 155 12.86 -9.94 2.79
CA THR A 155 11.84 -9.10 2.14
C THR A 155 11.17 -8.22 3.19
N PRO A 156 11.25 -6.87 3.07
CA PRO A 156 10.62 -5.98 4.03
C PRO A 156 9.11 -6.18 4.06
N LYS A 157 8.50 -6.06 5.25
CA LYS A 157 7.04 -6.17 5.40
C LYS A 157 6.30 -5.06 4.69
N ALA A 158 6.85 -3.85 4.67
CA ALA A 158 6.28 -2.71 3.96
C ALA A 158 7.36 -2.01 3.13
N LEU A 159 7.11 -1.85 1.84
CA LEU A 159 8.04 -1.27 0.87
C LEU A 159 7.38 -0.11 0.14
N ILE A 160 8.10 1.00 0.03
CA ILE A 160 7.77 2.13 -0.83
C ILE A 160 8.79 2.15 -1.96
N ALA A 161 8.32 1.94 -3.18
CA ALA A 161 9.15 1.82 -4.37
C ALA A 161 8.85 2.94 -5.37
N TYR A 162 9.82 3.25 -6.22
CA TYR A 162 9.70 4.22 -7.29
C TYR A 162 9.76 3.52 -8.64
N ASP A 163 8.77 3.76 -9.49
CA ASP A 163 8.67 3.17 -10.81
C ASP A 163 8.74 4.27 -11.89
N LEU A 164 9.65 4.09 -12.85
CA LEU A 164 9.79 5.02 -13.99
C LEU A 164 8.80 4.74 -15.11
N SER A 165 8.33 3.51 -15.22
CA SER A 165 7.49 3.02 -16.31
C SER A 165 6.00 3.20 -16.06
N ASP A 166 5.59 3.27 -14.81
CA ASP A 166 4.18 3.38 -14.45
C ASP A 166 3.82 4.84 -14.11
N PRO A 167 2.85 5.44 -14.79
CA PRO A 167 2.36 6.78 -14.45
C PRO A 167 1.51 6.81 -13.17
N VAL A 168 1.06 5.67 -12.66
CA VAL A 168 0.04 5.56 -11.63
C VAL A 168 0.62 5.06 -10.31
N VAL A 169 0.02 5.50 -9.21
CA VAL A 169 0.26 4.91 -7.89
C VAL A 169 -0.46 3.58 -7.79
N ALA A 170 0.28 2.54 -7.45
CA ALA A 170 -0.28 1.21 -7.24
C ALA A 170 0.14 0.66 -5.88
N ASN A 171 -0.79 0.06 -5.16
CA ASN A 171 -0.48 -0.69 -3.95
C ASN A 171 -0.80 -2.17 -4.10
N ASN A 172 0.05 -3.00 -3.52
CA ASN A 172 -0.14 -4.43 -3.43
C ASN A 172 -0.10 -4.85 -1.97
N LEU A 173 -1.06 -5.64 -1.56
CA LEU A 173 -1.23 -6.11 -0.19
C LEU A 173 -1.35 -7.63 -0.17
N ILE A 174 -0.46 -8.28 0.57
CA ILE A 174 -0.49 -9.72 0.80
C ILE A 174 -0.87 -9.97 2.25
N PHE A 175 -1.89 -10.78 2.47
CA PHE A 175 -2.39 -11.11 3.79
C PHE A 175 -2.58 -12.63 3.97
N HIS A 176 -2.57 -13.06 5.21
CA HIS A 176 -2.82 -14.45 5.58
C HIS A 176 -4.29 -14.79 5.35
N PRO A 177 -4.62 -15.80 4.52
CA PRO A 177 -6.00 -16.06 4.09
C PRO A 177 -6.94 -16.48 5.24
N ALA A 178 -6.40 -17.13 6.28
CA ALA A 178 -7.21 -17.61 7.41
C ALA A 178 -7.35 -16.59 8.55
N THR A 179 -6.43 -15.62 8.69
CA THR A 179 -6.42 -14.69 9.83
C THR A 179 -6.67 -13.24 9.46
N GLY A 180 -6.48 -12.89 8.18
CA GLY A 180 -6.52 -11.51 7.71
C GLY A 180 -5.29 -10.68 8.12
N GLU A 181 -4.25 -11.31 8.70
CA GLU A 181 -3.01 -10.61 9.04
C GLU A 181 -2.30 -10.15 7.78
N ILE A 182 -1.97 -8.86 7.70
CA ILE A 182 -1.17 -8.34 6.61
C ILE A 182 0.28 -8.77 6.82
N LEU A 183 0.83 -9.47 5.82
CA LEU A 183 2.18 -10.03 5.84
C LEU A 183 3.16 -9.17 5.07
N HIS A 184 2.70 -8.54 3.99
CA HIS A 184 3.51 -7.70 3.13
C HIS A 184 2.65 -6.65 2.43
N CYS A 185 3.22 -5.47 2.24
CA CYS A 185 2.66 -4.47 1.34
C CYS A 185 3.76 -3.78 0.51
N ARG A 186 3.40 -3.38 -0.70
CA ARG A 186 4.25 -2.58 -1.57
C ARG A 186 3.42 -1.42 -2.12
N ILE A 187 3.94 -0.20 -1.98
CA ILE A 187 3.40 1.01 -2.57
C ILE A 187 4.35 1.43 -3.68
N ASN A 188 3.92 1.37 -4.92
CA ASN A 188 4.68 1.85 -6.07
C ASN A 188 4.23 3.28 -6.39
N ILE A 189 5.18 4.19 -6.47
CA ILE A 189 4.97 5.58 -6.89
C ILE A 189 5.55 5.73 -8.28
N GLY A 190 4.68 5.91 -9.27
CA GLY A 190 5.07 6.12 -10.66
C GLY A 190 5.59 7.53 -10.91
N HIS A 191 6.52 7.67 -11.87
CA HIS A 191 7.08 8.98 -12.26
C HIS A 191 6.02 9.96 -12.77
N GLY A 192 4.94 9.45 -13.38
CA GLY A 192 3.83 10.26 -13.89
C GLY A 192 2.95 10.91 -12.83
N LEU A 193 3.09 10.54 -11.55
CA LEU A 193 2.28 11.06 -10.43
C LEU A 193 2.17 12.57 -10.44
N TRP A 194 3.29 13.28 -10.60
CA TRP A 194 3.30 14.75 -10.52
C TRP A 194 2.55 15.41 -11.66
N LYS A 195 2.61 14.81 -12.87
CA LYS A 195 1.83 15.29 -14.02
C LYS A 195 0.33 15.13 -13.77
N GLU A 196 -0.07 13.93 -13.35
CA GLU A 196 -1.48 13.62 -13.09
C GLU A 196 -2.06 14.47 -11.96
N GLU A 197 -1.35 14.59 -10.85
CA GLU A 197 -1.79 15.40 -9.71
C GLU A 197 -1.82 16.90 -10.02
N ARG A 198 -0.90 17.39 -10.86
CA ARG A 198 -0.93 18.77 -11.36
C ARG A 198 -2.17 19.01 -12.21
N GLU A 199 -2.44 18.14 -13.17
CA GLU A 199 -3.62 18.23 -14.04
C GLU A 199 -4.92 18.19 -13.20
N ARG A 200 -5.01 17.27 -12.26
CA ARG A 200 -6.13 17.15 -11.33
C ARG A 200 -6.33 18.42 -10.51
N TYR A 201 -5.25 18.99 -10.00
CA TYR A 201 -5.35 20.23 -9.23
C TYR A 201 -5.88 21.41 -10.07
N TYR A 202 -5.38 21.58 -11.30
CA TYR A 202 -5.88 22.63 -12.19
C TYR A 202 -7.37 22.45 -12.53
N LEU A 203 -7.81 21.23 -12.73
CA LEU A 203 -9.21 20.93 -13.02
C LEU A 203 -10.14 21.25 -11.83
N LEU A 204 -9.66 21.02 -10.61
CA LEU A 204 -10.48 21.18 -9.40
C LEU A 204 -10.45 22.61 -8.84
N ASN A 205 -9.31 23.29 -8.92
CA ASN A 205 -9.13 24.58 -8.24
C ASN A 205 -9.07 25.77 -9.21
N GLY A 206 -8.87 25.51 -10.49
CA GLY A 206 -8.79 26.58 -11.50
C GLY A 206 -7.64 27.55 -11.25
N LEU A 207 -7.89 28.84 -11.54
CA LEU A 207 -7.03 29.95 -11.14
C LEU A 207 -7.35 30.33 -9.69
N ASP A 208 -6.35 30.80 -8.94
CA ASP A 208 -6.60 31.39 -7.62
C ASP A 208 -7.47 32.65 -7.75
N ASP A 209 -7.99 33.17 -6.62
CA ASP A 209 -8.85 34.36 -6.60
C ASP A 209 -8.18 35.62 -7.23
N ASN A 210 -6.87 35.61 -7.40
CA ASN A 210 -6.08 36.67 -8.03
C ASN A 210 -5.75 36.38 -9.51
N GLY A 211 -6.20 35.25 -10.06
CA GLY A 211 -5.89 34.83 -11.43
C GLY A 211 -4.45 34.37 -11.64
N SER A 212 -3.73 34.08 -10.57
CA SER A 212 -2.34 33.60 -10.62
C SER A 212 -2.30 32.10 -10.75
N PHE A 213 -1.39 31.60 -11.61
CA PHE A 213 -1.08 30.19 -11.65
C PHE A 213 -0.25 29.81 -10.42
N ILE A 214 -0.66 28.77 -9.71
CA ILE A 214 0.14 28.21 -8.63
C ILE A 214 1.38 27.57 -9.25
N ASP A 215 2.56 27.91 -8.72
CA ASP A 215 3.83 27.33 -9.16
C ASP A 215 3.93 25.86 -8.71
N PHE A 216 3.50 24.97 -9.59
CA PHE A 216 3.62 23.52 -9.39
C PHE A 216 5.03 22.98 -9.65
N ASP A 217 5.88 23.76 -10.29
CA ASP A 217 7.24 23.32 -10.64
C ASP A 217 8.18 23.42 -9.43
N SER A 218 7.71 24.03 -8.33
CA SER A 218 8.47 24.06 -7.09
C SER A 218 8.57 22.64 -6.48
N GLN A 219 9.78 22.25 -6.09
CA GLN A 219 10.02 21.00 -5.37
C GLN A 219 9.14 20.87 -4.11
N LYS A 220 8.86 21.99 -3.46
CA LYS A 220 8.02 22.02 -2.27
C LYS A 220 6.59 21.57 -2.57
N MET A 221 5.98 22.13 -3.62
CA MET A 221 4.61 21.77 -3.99
C MET A 221 4.52 20.30 -4.42
N ALA A 222 5.44 19.86 -5.30
CA ALA A 222 5.51 18.48 -5.72
C ALA A 222 5.70 17.51 -4.54
N GLY A 223 6.49 17.90 -3.54
CA GLY A 223 6.69 17.13 -2.31
C GLY A 223 5.44 17.06 -1.42
N GLU A 224 4.68 18.16 -1.31
CA GLU A 224 3.41 18.15 -0.55
C GLU A 224 2.35 17.29 -1.25
N LEU A 225 2.30 17.30 -2.57
CA LEU A 225 1.43 16.40 -3.34
C LEU A 225 1.79 14.93 -3.10
N LEU A 226 3.09 14.59 -3.18
CA LEU A 226 3.57 13.25 -2.84
C LEU A 226 3.17 12.86 -1.42
N CYS A 227 3.36 13.77 -0.44
CA CYS A 227 2.99 13.53 0.96
C CYS A 227 1.48 13.24 1.09
N ARG A 228 0.62 13.97 0.38
CA ARG A 228 -0.83 13.75 0.37
C ARG A 228 -1.17 12.37 -0.17
N VAL A 229 -0.69 12.05 -1.39
CA VAL A 229 -0.96 10.76 -2.04
C VAL A 229 -0.44 9.59 -1.19
N LEU A 230 0.81 9.69 -0.69
CA LEU A 230 1.36 8.66 0.19
C LEU A 230 0.58 8.50 1.49
N SER A 231 0.04 9.58 2.06
CA SER A 231 -0.79 9.47 3.26
C SER A 231 -2.06 8.66 2.99
N GLU A 232 -2.66 8.83 1.82
CA GLU A 232 -3.83 8.06 1.38
C GLU A 232 -3.47 6.58 1.15
N GLU A 233 -2.40 6.31 0.40
CA GLU A 233 -1.93 4.95 0.12
C GLU A 233 -1.51 4.20 1.39
N ILE A 234 -0.84 4.88 2.33
CA ILE A 234 -0.52 4.31 3.64
C ILE A 234 -1.80 3.91 4.37
N GLY A 235 -2.85 4.73 4.34
CA GLY A 235 -4.15 4.38 4.90
C GLY A 235 -4.72 3.09 4.29
N GLN A 236 -4.66 2.95 2.98
CA GLN A 236 -5.14 1.76 2.28
C GLN A 236 -4.34 0.49 2.65
N VAL A 237 -3.00 0.58 2.72
CA VAL A 237 -2.18 -0.57 3.13
C VAL A 237 -2.21 -0.84 4.62
N LEU A 238 -2.70 0.09 5.44
CA LEU A 238 -3.03 -0.15 6.84
C LEU A 238 -4.34 -0.93 7.02
N GLY A 239 -5.09 -1.15 5.94
CA GLY A 239 -6.35 -1.88 5.95
C GLY A 239 -7.57 -0.98 6.01
N LEU A 240 -7.43 0.32 5.74
CA LEU A 240 -8.56 1.23 5.61
C LEU A 240 -9.07 1.24 4.16
N GLN A 241 -10.33 1.54 4.01
CA GLN A 241 -10.96 1.80 2.70
C GLN A 241 -11.40 3.26 2.64
N THR A 242 -11.23 3.88 1.48
CA THR A 242 -11.80 5.18 1.21
C THR A 242 -13.32 5.07 1.29
N ILE A 243 -13.93 5.81 2.19
CA ILE A 243 -15.38 5.93 2.25
C ILE A 243 -15.73 6.99 1.23
N GLU A 244 -16.31 6.59 0.09
CA GLU A 244 -16.98 7.55 -0.78
C GLU A 244 -18.13 8.15 0.02
N SER A 245 -18.03 9.41 0.40
CA SER A 245 -19.17 10.13 0.90
C SER A 245 -20.20 10.10 -0.23
N LYS A 246 -21.29 9.37 -0.06
CA LYS A 246 -22.48 9.56 -0.91
C LYS A 246 -22.76 11.04 -0.85
N SER A 247 -22.41 11.76 -1.92
CA SER A 247 -22.69 13.19 -2.00
C SER A 247 -24.20 13.33 -1.85
N ALA A 248 -24.62 14.30 -1.06
CA ALA A 248 -26.00 14.69 -0.84
C ALA A 248 -26.67 15.15 -2.16
N LYS A 249 -26.86 14.23 -3.10
CA LYS A 249 -27.55 14.45 -4.40
C LYS A 249 -28.79 13.59 -4.54
N GLU A 250 -29.28 12.97 -3.47
CA GLU A 250 -30.52 12.21 -3.51
C GLU A 250 -31.70 12.90 -2.77
N ASP A 251 -31.54 14.16 -2.34
CA ASP A 251 -32.66 14.95 -1.77
C ASP A 251 -32.87 16.28 -2.52
N LEU A 252 -33.18 16.20 -3.81
CA LEU A 252 -33.80 17.28 -4.57
C LEU A 252 -34.80 16.71 -5.59
#